data_0520db0903b315ee3adefe3ca03c0859
#
_entry.id   0520db0903b315ee3adefe3ca03c0859
#
_cell.length_a   1.000
_cell.length_b   1.000
_cell.length_c   1.000
_cell.angle_alpha   90.00
_cell.angle_beta   90.00
_cell.angle_gamma   90.00
#
_symmetry.space_group_name_H-M   'P 1'
#
loop_
_entity.id
_entity.type
_entity.pdbx_description
1 polymer ?
#
loop_
_entity_poly.entity_id
_entity_poly.type
_entity_poly.pdbx_seq_one_letter_code
_entity_poly.pdbx_strand_id
1 'polypeptide(L)'
;MKQGRFYLAAAILLLASGCEKEDGENTGDSKWTHPLTTTLHRTDPGGEQSTYVITYTYDAKDRLTGTRNSRDGVTETTTSDYVYDGKTVTYTEKTWAGETLWNSQKFKRTYLDDALEKVLEERITDKDDHIIQRICNEYDQQERLAHSLEYSRGNSKVSETKYTYDGKLVICDKYWLKNTGEVSA
;
A
#
# COMPACT_ATOMS: atom_id res chain seq x y z
N MET A 1 -27.37 20.21 5.65
CA MET A 1 -25.92 19.99 5.51
C MET A 1 -25.74 18.95 4.41
N LYS A 2 -25.02 19.27 3.32
CA LYS A 2 -24.88 18.38 2.14
C LYS A 2 -23.86 17.28 2.45
N GLN A 3 -24.30 16.02 2.41
CA GLN A 3 -23.42 14.86 2.46
C GLN A 3 -22.59 14.79 1.17
N GLY A 4 -21.32 15.07 1.25
CA GLY A 4 -20.37 14.84 0.17
C GLY A 4 -20.01 13.35 0.14
N ARG A 5 -20.57 12.60 -0.82
CA ARG A 5 -20.07 11.26 -1.15
C ARG A 5 -18.76 11.43 -1.90
N PHE A 6 -17.66 11.22 -1.21
CA PHE A 6 -16.36 11.09 -1.84
C PHE A 6 -16.23 9.65 -2.36
N TYR A 7 -16.29 9.50 -3.67
CA TYR A 7 -15.86 8.26 -4.32
C TYR A 7 -14.34 8.25 -4.28
N LEU A 8 -13.77 7.65 -3.23
CA LEU A 8 -12.36 7.31 -3.24
C LEU A 8 -12.25 6.07 -4.15
N ALA A 9 -11.85 6.29 -5.39
CA ALA A 9 -11.37 5.20 -6.23
C ALA A 9 -10.11 4.67 -5.55
N ALA A 10 -10.26 3.66 -4.70
CA ALA A 10 -9.14 2.84 -4.28
C ALA A 10 -8.62 2.20 -5.57
N ALA A 11 -7.53 2.76 -6.10
CA ALA A 11 -6.75 2.09 -7.10
C ALA A 11 -6.16 0.85 -6.43
N ILE A 12 -6.95 -0.23 -6.40
CA ILE A 12 -6.39 -1.57 -6.28
C ILE A 12 -5.55 -1.69 -7.53
N LEU A 13 -4.24 -1.57 -7.36
CA LEU A 13 -3.29 -1.90 -8.39
C LEU A 13 -3.40 -3.41 -8.63
N LEU A 14 -4.43 -3.81 -9.38
CA LEU A 14 -4.38 -5.03 -10.15
C LEU A 14 -3.30 -4.77 -11.18
N LEU A 15 -2.12 -5.31 -10.93
CA LEU A 15 -1.07 -5.45 -11.93
C LEU A 15 -1.61 -6.39 -13.02
N ALA A 16 -2.49 -5.85 -13.87
CA ALA A 16 -2.73 -6.43 -15.17
C ALA A 16 -1.47 -6.16 -15.99
N SER A 17 -0.57 -7.13 -16.02
CA SER A 17 0.53 -7.21 -16.96
C SER A 17 -0.04 -7.24 -18.38
N GLY A 18 -0.20 -6.07 -18.99
CA GLY A 18 -0.33 -5.92 -20.43
C GLY A 18 1.04 -6.20 -21.03
N CYS A 19 1.33 -7.45 -21.40
CA CYS A 19 2.40 -7.76 -22.32
C CYS A 19 1.99 -7.28 -23.71
N GLU A 20 2.57 -6.17 -24.20
CA GLU A 20 2.78 -6.04 -25.63
C GLU A 20 3.84 -7.07 -26.05
N LYS A 21 3.42 -8.00 -26.91
CA LYS A 21 4.32 -8.94 -27.57
C LYS A 21 5.13 -8.18 -28.62
N GLU A 22 6.41 -7.97 -28.35
CA GLU A 22 7.39 -7.95 -29.44
C GLU A 22 7.76 -9.38 -29.77
N ASP A 23 7.62 -9.73 -31.07
CA ASP A 23 7.95 -11.05 -31.61
C ASP A 23 9.46 -11.29 -31.52
N GLY A 24 9.88 -12.04 -30.53
CA GLY A 24 11.24 -12.52 -30.31
C GLY A 24 11.20 -13.91 -29.69
N GLU A 25 11.72 -14.89 -30.41
CA GLU A 25 11.86 -16.32 -30.19
C GLU A 25 11.61 -16.86 -28.77
N ASN A 26 10.65 -17.79 -28.73
CA ASN A 26 10.20 -18.61 -27.63
C ASN A 26 11.32 -19.58 -27.15
N THR A 27 12.02 -19.25 -26.06
CA THR A 27 12.70 -20.23 -25.23
C THR A 27 11.98 -20.29 -23.90
N GLY A 28 11.28 -21.39 -23.66
CA GLY A 28 10.43 -21.62 -22.51
C GLY A 28 11.18 -21.51 -21.19
N ASP A 29 10.86 -20.45 -20.49
CA ASP A 29 10.81 -20.31 -19.05
C ASP A 29 10.06 -18.98 -18.78
N SER A 30 8.77 -19.06 -18.50
CA SER A 30 8.00 -17.90 -18.06
C SER A 30 8.41 -17.55 -16.62
N LYS A 31 9.62 -17.04 -16.48
CA LYS A 31 10.05 -16.43 -15.24
C LYS A 31 9.26 -15.14 -15.09
N TRP A 32 8.41 -15.07 -14.09
CA TRP A 32 7.73 -13.82 -13.72
C TRP A 32 8.80 -12.76 -13.49
N THR A 33 8.90 -11.80 -14.40
CA THR A 33 9.82 -10.68 -14.23
C THR A 33 9.08 -9.61 -13.43
N HIS A 34 9.49 -9.40 -12.19
CA HIS A 34 8.99 -8.28 -11.41
C HIS A 34 9.39 -6.95 -12.07
N PRO A 35 8.52 -5.95 -12.06
CA PRO A 35 8.85 -4.64 -12.63
C PRO A 35 10.05 -4.04 -11.88
N LEU A 36 11.08 -3.62 -12.62
CA LEU A 36 12.20 -2.87 -12.05
C LEU A 36 11.85 -1.38 -11.89
N THR A 37 10.93 -0.89 -12.71
CA THR A 37 10.52 0.51 -12.70
C THR A 37 9.06 0.62 -13.17
N THR A 38 8.31 1.49 -12.50
CA THR A 38 6.96 1.90 -12.92
C THR A 38 6.94 3.41 -13.08
N THR A 39 6.46 3.89 -14.22
CA THR A 39 6.28 5.31 -14.48
C THR A 39 4.80 5.66 -14.56
N LEU A 40 4.38 6.68 -13.81
CA LEU A 40 3.02 7.19 -13.83
C LEU A 40 3.04 8.68 -14.17
N HIS A 41 2.32 9.08 -15.22
CA HIS A 41 2.08 10.48 -15.56
C HIS A 41 0.74 10.91 -14.99
N ARG A 42 0.74 11.99 -14.22
CA ARG A 42 -0.47 12.59 -13.65
C ARG A 42 -0.65 13.99 -14.16
N THR A 43 -1.86 14.32 -14.60
CA THR A 43 -2.29 15.70 -14.85
C THR A 43 -3.30 16.08 -13.78
N ASP A 44 -3.06 17.13 -13.05
CA ASP A 44 -4.01 17.63 -12.05
C ASP A 44 -5.14 18.46 -12.69
N PRO A 45 -6.19 18.84 -11.95
CA PRO A 45 -7.29 19.66 -12.47
C PRO A 45 -6.86 21.05 -12.97
N GLY A 46 -5.71 21.56 -12.56
CA GLY A 46 -5.11 22.81 -13.03
C GLY A 46 -4.31 22.66 -14.32
N GLY A 47 -4.14 21.43 -14.83
CA GLY A 47 -3.38 21.13 -16.03
C GLY A 47 -1.88 20.94 -15.80
N GLU A 48 -1.39 21.03 -14.55
CA GLU A 48 0.00 20.70 -14.22
C GLU A 48 0.24 19.21 -14.41
N GLN A 49 1.37 18.88 -15.04
CA GLN A 49 1.79 17.50 -15.25
C GLN A 49 2.92 17.15 -14.31
N SER A 50 2.82 15.98 -13.70
CA SER A 50 3.88 15.41 -12.87
C SER A 50 4.18 13.98 -13.30
N THR A 51 5.46 13.62 -13.28
CA THR A 51 5.93 12.26 -13.56
C THR A 51 6.40 11.60 -12.28
N TYR A 52 5.73 10.53 -11.90
CA TYR A 52 6.12 9.68 -10.77
C TYR A 52 6.86 8.47 -11.30
N VAL A 53 8.01 8.18 -10.72
CA VAL A 53 8.82 7.00 -11.05
C VAL A 53 9.06 6.20 -9.77
N ILE A 54 8.62 4.95 -9.78
CA ILE A 54 8.89 4.00 -8.69
C ILE A 54 9.90 2.98 -9.21
N THR A 55 11.06 2.92 -8.56
CA THR A 55 12.09 1.91 -8.83
C THR A 55 12.03 0.86 -7.73
N TYR A 56 12.13 -0.42 -8.11
CA TYR A 56 12.07 -1.56 -7.20
C TYR A 56 13.40 -2.31 -7.20
N THR A 57 13.80 -2.83 -6.05
CA THR A 57 14.96 -3.72 -5.90
C THR A 57 14.54 -5.02 -5.27
N TYR A 58 15.11 -6.14 -5.70
CA TYR A 58 14.76 -7.48 -5.27
C TYR A 58 16.00 -8.28 -4.87
N ASP A 59 15.83 -9.26 -3.99
CA ASP A 59 16.88 -10.24 -3.66
C ASP A 59 16.92 -11.41 -4.66
N ALA A 60 17.86 -12.33 -4.44
CA ALA A 60 18.02 -13.52 -5.29
C ALA A 60 16.82 -14.53 -5.22
N LYS A 61 15.87 -14.31 -4.31
CA LYS A 61 14.63 -15.06 -4.18
C LYS A 61 13.42 -14.29 -4.74
N ASP A 62 13.66 -13.26 -5.53
CA ASP A 62 12.64 -12.37 -6.10
C ASP A 62 11.78 -11.65 -5.04
N ARG A 63 12.27 -11.46 -3.80
CA ARG A 63 11.57 -10.72 -2.77
C ARG A 63 12.02 -9.25 -2.78
N LEU A 64 11.08 -8.34 -2.59
CA LEU A 64 11.32 -6.90 -2.55
C LEU A 64 12.30 -6.54 -1.42
N THR A 65 13.36 -5.81 -1.74
CA THR A 65 14.35 -5.31 -0.77
C THR A 65 14.37 -3.81 -0.64
N GLY A 66 13.74 -3.10 -1.57
CA GLY A 66 13.63 -1.66 -1.50
C GLY A 66 12.78 -1.08 -2.61
N THR A 67 12.29 0.13 -2.36
CA THR A 67 11.68 0.99 -3.38
C THR A 67 12.23 2.41 -3.27
N ARG A 68 12.23 3.11 -4.38
CA ARG A 68 12.45 4.55 -4.44
C ARG A 68 11.35 5.17 -5.28
N ASN A 69 10.55 6.04 -4.67
CA ASN A 69 9.56 6.85 -5.36
C ASN A 69 10.10 8.27 -5.54
N SER A 70 10.03 8.77 -6.76
CA SER A 70 10.41 10.14 -7.10
C SER A 70 9.32 10.81 -7.92
N ARG A 71 9.16 12.13 -7.72
CA ARG A 71 8.32 12.97 -8.55
C ARG A 71 9.20 13.99 -9.26
N ASP A 72 9.08 14.05 -10.58
CA ASP A 72 9.84 14.96 -11.46
C ASP A 72 11.35 14.91 -11.18
N GLY A 73 11.87 13.69 -10.90
CA GLY A 73 13.28 13.42 -10.60
C GLY A 73 13.69 13.61 -9.12
N VAL A 74 12.83 14.20 -8.29
CA VAL A 74 13.10 14.41 -6.86
C VAL A 74 12.59 13.22 -6.04
N THR A 75 13.45 12.62 -5.21
CA THR A 75 13.07 11.52 -4.32
C THR A 75 12.10 12.02 -3.25
N GLU A 76 10.93 11.40 -3.14
CA GLU A 76 9.92 11.68 -2.12
C GLU A 76 9.94 10.63 -1.01
N THR A 77 9.97 9.34 -1.37
CA THR A 77 10.01 8.24 -0.40
C THR A 77 10.97 7.13 -0.82
N THR A 78 11.53 6.46 0.16
CA THR A 78 12.31 5.23 -0.03
C THR A 78 11.88 4.19 0.98
N THR A 79 11.89 2.91 0.59
CA THR A 79 11.76 1.80 1.54
C THR A 79 13.02 0.95 1.53
N SER A 80 13.42 0.44 2.68
CA SER A 80 14.64 -0.34 2.86
C SER A 80 14.53 -1.29 4.06
N ASP A 81 15.60 -2.03 4.34
CA ASP A 81 15.73 -2.86 5.54
C ASP A 81 14.65 -3.94 5.65
N TYR A 82 14.28 -4.55 4.52
CA TYR A 82 13.28 -5.61 4.48
C TYR A 82 13.77 -6.87 5.18
N VAL A 83 13.02 -7.35 6.17
CA VAL A 83 13.23 -8.64 6.84
C VAL A 83 11.97 -9.48 6.66
N TYR A 84 12.15 -10.68 6.13
CA TYR A 84 11.11 -11.67 5.90
C TYR A 84 11.24 -12.79 6.92
N ASP A 85 10.25 -12.95 7.78
CA ASP A 85 10.19 -13.98 8.83
C ASP A 85 8.82 -14.67 8.80
N GLY A 86 8.74 -15.80 8.08
CA GLY A 86 7.50 -16.51 7.82
C GLY A 86 6.44 -15.56 7.22
N LYS A 87 5.31 -15.47 7.91
CA LYS A 87 4.18 -14.60 7.53
C LYS A 87 4.36 -13.14 7.96
N THR A 88 5.54 -12.74 8.36
CA THR A 88 5.82 -11.37 8.82
C THR A 88 6.87 -10.73 7.93
N VAL A 89 6.61 -9.49 7.51
CA VAL A 89 7.56 -8.65 6.79
C VAL A 89 7.71 -7.34 7.55
N THR A 90 8.96 -6.95 7.84
CA THR A 90 9.28 -5.63 8.38
C THR A 90 10.11 -4.85 7.40
N TYR A 91 9.95 -3.53 7.36
CA TYR A 91 10.75 -2.62 6.54
C TYR A 91 10.70 -1.20 7.11
N THR A 92 11.62 -0.37 6.64
CA THR A 92 11.69 1.07 6.98
C THR A 92 11.26 1.90 5.78
N GLU A 93 10.36 2.87 6.00
CA GLU A 93 10.04 3.91 5.03
C GLU A 93 10.63 5.24 5.50
N LYS A 94 11.25 5.95 4.57
CA LYS A 94 11.80 7.29 4.77
C LYS A 94 11.15 8.25 3.79
N THR A 95 10.67 9.39 4.31
CA THR A 95 10.11 10.49 3.52
C THR A 95 11.10 11.63 3.46
N TRP A 96 11.27 12.22 2.29
CA TRP A 96 12.25 13.24 2.01
C TRP A 96 11.58 14.56 1.59
N ALA A 97 12.17 15.67 1.98
CA ALA A 97 11.85 17.02 1.48
C ALA A 97 13.10 17.55 0.78
N GLY A 98 13.19 17.34 -0.52
CA GLY A 98 14.44 17.51 -1.28
C GLY A 98 15.51 16.53 -0.78
N GLU A 99 16.65 17.04 -0.30
CA GLU A 99 17.74 16.23 0.25
C GLU A 99 17.61 15.98 1.77
N THR A 100 16.61 16.60 2.42
CA THR A 100 16.43 16.51 3.87
C THR A 100 15.52 15.34 4.22
N LEU A 101 15.98 14.43 5.10
CA LEU A 101 15.11 13.40 5.70
C LEU A 101 14.09 14.07 6.61
N TRP A 102 12.82 14.03 6.21
CA TRP A 102 11.72 14.63 6.97
C TRP A 102 11.10 13.65 7.97
N ASN A 103 10.96 12.39 7.58
CA ASN A 103 10.34 11.36 8.43
C ASN A 103 10.97 9.98 8.19
N SER A 104 10.96 9.15 9.22
CA SER A 104 11.35 7.74 9.14
C SER A 104 10.43 6.92 10.02
N GLN A 105 9.83 5.89 9.43
CA GLN A 105 8.87 4.99 10.08
C GLN A 105 9.24 3.54 9.80
N LYS A 106 8.98 2.67 10.79
CA LYS A 106 9.11 1.24 10.61
C LYS A 106 7.72 0.63 10.41
N PHE A 107 7.63 -0.28 9.48
CA PHE A 107 6.44 -1.04 9.16
C PHE A 107 6.62 -2.50 9.54
N LYS A 108 5.60 -3.07 10.12
CA LYS A 108 5.51 -4.51 10.36
C LYS A 108 4.17 -5.00 9.83
N ARG A 109 4.21 -5.87 8.80
CA ARG A 109 3.03 -6.53 8.23
C ARG A 109 3.00 -7.98 8.62
N THR A 110 1.85 -8.44 9.08
CA THR A 110 1.55 -9.86 9.30
C THR A 110 0.53 -10.30 8.27
N TYR A 111 0.77 -11.40 7.60
CA TYR A 111 -0.04 -11.90 6.49
C TYR A 111 -0.84 -13.13 6.88
N LEU A 112 -1.94 -13.38 6.16
CA LEU A 112 -2.82 -14.53 6.35
C LEU A 112 -2.09 -15.83 5.97
N ASP A 113 -1.33 -15.79 4.90
CA ASP A 113 -0.66 -16.93 4.28
C ASP A 113 0.82 -16.66 3.96
N ASP A 114 1.52 -17.69 3.51
CA ASP A 114 2.92 -17.61 3.16
C ASP A 114 3.17 -16.96 1.78
N ALA A 115 2.10 -16.74 0.99
CA ALA A 115 2.19 -16.02 -0.29
C ALA A 115 2.40 -14.50 -0.08
N LEU A 116 2.19 -13.99 1.15
CA LEU A 116 2.36 -12.59 1.54
C LEU A 116 1.48 -11.63 0.71
N GLU A 117 0.27 -12.06 0.38
CA GLU A 117 -0.67 -11.27 -0.42
C GLU A 117 -1.74 -10.58 0.44
N LYS A 118 -2.20 -11.25 1.50
CA LYS A 118 -3.32 -10.79 2.35
C LYS A 118 -2.82 -10.31 3.69
N VAL A 119 -2.72 -9.01 3.87
CA VAL A 119 -2.28 -8.39 5.13
C VAL A 119 -3.36 -8.51 6.20
N LEU A 120 -3.10 -9.25 7.27
CA LEU A 120 -3.97 -9.32 8.46
C LEU A 120 -3.79 -8.11 9.36
N GLU A 121 -2.55 -7.71 9.59
CA GLU A 121 -2.22 -6.58 10.44
C GLU A 121 -1.04 -5.80 9.87
N GLU A 122 -1.15 -4.49 9.87
CA GLU A 122 -0.03 -3.57 9.65
C GLU A 122 0.15 -2.70 10.88
N ARG A 123 1.38 -2.62 11.39
CA ARG A 123 1.79 -1.69 12.45
C ARG A 123 2.82 -0.74 11.90
N ILE A 124 2.62 0.53 12.21
CA ILE A 124 3.56 1.60 11.88
C ILE A 124 4.08 2.17 13.20
N THR A 125 5.40 2.22 13.33
CA THR A 125 6.05 2.80 14.49
C THR A 125 6.93 3.98 14.10
N ASP A 126 7.13 4.91 15.04
CA ASP A 126 8.10 5.98 14.89
C ASP A 126 9.54 5.46 15.10
N LYS A 127 10.52 6.37 15.04
CA LYS A 127 11.95 6.05 15.24
C LYS A 127 12.28 5.46 16.62
N ASP A 128 11.40 5.68 17.62
CA ASP A 128 11.56 5.25 19.02
C ASP A 128 10.70 4.00 19.32
N ASP A 129 10.22 3.29 18.25
CA ASP A 129 9.39 2.09 18.27
C ASP A 129 7.99 2.27 18.93
N HIS A 130 7.51 3.51 19.08
CA HIS A 130 6.14 3.74 19.52
C HIS A 130 5.16 3.52 18.36
N ILE A 131 4.09 2.76 18.62
CA ILE A 131 3.03 2.55 17.62
C ILE A 131 2.30 3.87 17.38
N ILE A 132 2.35 4.36 16.14
CA ILE A 132 1.63 5.56 15.69
C ILE A 132 0.35 5.20 14.94
N GLN A 133 0.31 4.04 14.28
CA GLN A 133 -0.87 3.53 13.58
C GLN A 133 -0.87 2.01 13.57
N ARG A 134 -2.07 1.42 13.61
CA ARG A 134 -2.28 0.00 13.41
C ARG A 134 -3.52 -0.20 12.56
N ILE A 135 -3.42 -1.06 11.55
CA ILE A 135 -4.53 -1.45 10.68
C ILE A 135 -4.73 -2.95 10.84
N CYS A 136 -5.97 -3.39 11.11
CA CYS A 136 -6.35 -4.79 11.21
C CYS A 136 -7.39 -5.10 10.13
N ASN A 137 -7.15 -6.15 9.35
CA ASN A 137 -8.00 -6.56 8.26
C ASN A 137 -8.65 -7.91 8.54
N GLU A 138 -9.90 -8.05 8.14
CA GLU A 138 -10.66 -9.29 8.18
C GLU A 138 -11.07 -9.67 6.75
N TYR A 139 -11.04 -10.97 6.45
CA TYR A 139 -11.38 -11.51 5.15
C TYR A 139 -12.62 -12.37 5.23
N ASP A 140 -13.43 -12.38 4.18
CA ASP A 140 -14.62 -13.22 4.08
C ASP A 140 -14.26 -14.69 3.74
N GLN A 141 -15.27 -15.55 3.64
CA GLN A 141 -15.07 -16.96 3.31
C GLN A 141 -14.51 -17.19 1.89
N GLN A 142 -14.59 -16.19 1.01
CA GLN A 142 -14.00 -16.19 -0.31
C GLN A 142 -12.62 -15.51 -0.32
N GLU A 143 -12.05 -15.29 0.88
CA GLU A 143 -10.73 -14.66 1.07
C GLU A 143 -10.61 -13.23 0.49
N ARG A 144 -11.73 -12.51 0.38
CA ARG A 144 -11.78 -11.11 -0.03
C ARG A 144 -11.79 -10.22 1.19
N LEU A 145 -11.18 -9.04 1.13
CA LEU A 145 -11.16 -8.08 2.24
C LEU A 145 -12.60 -7.66 2.60
N ALA A 146 -13.08 -8.03 3.77
CA ALA A 146 -14.43 -7.72 4.22
C ALA A 146 -14.47 -6.49 5.13
N HIS A 147 -13.42 -6.31 5.94
CA HIS A 147 -13.41 -5.29 6.98
C HIS A 147 -11.99 -4.79 7.24
N SER A 148 -11.82 -3.50 7.49
CA SER A 148 -10.57 -2.89 7.89
C SER A 148 -10.80 -1.94 9.05
N LEU A 149 -10.05 -2.11 10.11
CA LEU A 149 -10.07 -1.31 11.34
C LEU A 149 -8.78 -0.55 11.48
N GLU A 150 -8.86 0.76 11.66
CA GLU A 150 -7.70 1.62 11.84
C GLU A 150 -7.67 2.17 13.27
N TYR A 151 -6.50 2.09 13.88
CA TYR A 151 -6.22 2.58 15.22
C TYR A 151 -5.09 3.61 15.18
N SER A 152 -5.21 4.69 15.95
CA SER A 152 -4.16 5.68 16.16
C SER A 152 -3.25 5.32 17.34
N ARG A 153 -2.32 6.21 17.63
CA ARG A 153 -1.47 6.18 18.84
C ARG A 153 -2.32 5.91 20.09
N GLY A 154 -1.84 5.01 20.96
CA GLY A 154 -2.59 4.63 22.17
C GLY A 154 -3.71 3.62 21.91
N ASN A 155 -3.76 2.99 20.73
CA ASN A 155 -4.72 1.94 20.37
C ASN A 155 -6.19 2.39 20.33
N SER A 156 -6.43 3.69 20.12
CA SER A 156 -7.77 4.24 19.93
C SER A 156 -8.25 3.97 18.50
N LYS A 157 -9.40 3.31 18.34
CA LYS A 157 -10.02 3.08 17.04
C LYS A 157 -10.43 4.41 16.42
N VAL A 158 -9.98 4.70 15.20
CA VAL A 158 -10.22 5.98 14.51
C VAL A 158 -11.09 5.85 13.28
N SER A 159 -11.02 4.71 12.60
CA SER A 159 -11.90 4.45 11.47
C SER A 159 -12.21 2.96 11.31
N GLU A 160 -13.28 2.71 10.59
CA GLU A 160 -13.75 1.40 10.16
C GLU A 160 -14.15 1.47 8.69
N THR A 161 -13.69 0.54 7.88
CA THR A 161 -14.10 0.40 6.48
C THR A 161 -14.71 -0.96 6.25
N LYS A 162 -15.91 -1.00 5.69
CA LYS A 162 -16.59 -2.23 5.27
C LYS A 162 -16.57 -2.33 3.76
N TYR A 163 -16.32 -3.53 3.25
CA TYR A 163 -16.26 -3.82 1.83
C TYR A 163 -17.40 -4.76 1.47
N THR A 164 -18.18 -4.36 0.47
CA THR A 164 -19.26 -5.19 -0.10
C THR A 164 -18.97 -5.42 -1.57
N TYR A 165 -19.16 -6.66 -2.02
CA TYR A 165 -18.87 -7.08 -3.38
C TYR A 165 -20.17 -7.36 -4.14
N ASP A 166 -20.36 -6.66 -5.27
CA ASP A 166 -21.49 -6.88 -6.19
C ASP A 166 -20.92 -7.15 -7.59
N GLY A 167 -20.76 -8.42 -7.92
CA GLY A 167 -20.08 -8.86 -9.14
C GLY A 167 -18.64 -8.34 -9.23
N LYS A 168 -18.36 -7.44 -10.17
CA LYS A 168 -17.05 -6.79 -10.36
C LYS A 168 -16.92 -5.47 -9.59
N LEU A 169 -17.99 -5.01 -8.95
CA LEU A 169 -18.01 -3.77 -8.21
C LEU A 169 -17.62 -4.01 -6.76
N VAL A 170 -16.76 -3.15 -6.20
CA VAL A 170 -16.42 -3.12 -4.79
C VAL A 170 -16.96 -1.83 -4.20
N ILE A 171 -17.84 -1.96 -3.21
CA ILE A 171 -18.41 -0.82 -2.47
C ILE A 171 -17.66 -0.73 -1.15
N CYS A 172 -17.12 0.46 -0.85
CA CYS A 172 -16.37 0.74 0.36
C CYS A 172 -17.10 1.79 1.19
N ASP A 173 -17.58 1.40 2.37
CA ASP A 173 -18.20 2.30 3.34
C ASP A 173 -17.21 2.59 4.47
N LYS A 174 -16.67 3.81 4.52
CA LYS A 174 -15.73 4.24 5.56
C LYS A 174 -16.42 5.11 6.60
N TYR A 175 -16.29 4.70 7.86
CA TYR A 175 -16.83 5.39 9.03
C TYR A 175 -15.67 5.95 9.87
N TRP A 176 -15.73 7.24 10.16
CA TRP A 176 -14.80 7.89 11.09
C TRP A 176 -15.40 7.88 12.49
N LEU A 177 -14.62 7.50 13.48
CA LEU A 177 -15.05 7.48 14.86
C LEU A 177 -14.57 8.76 15.56
N LYS A 178 -15.47 9.41 16.29
CA LYS A 178 -15.07 10.47 17.22
C LYS A 178 -14.28 9.86 18.38
N ASN A 179 -13.40 10.63 19.00
CA ASN A 179 -12.60 10.21 20.17
C ASN A 179 -13.43 9.65 21.34
N THR A 180 -14.75 9.78 21.32
CA THR A 180 -15.70 9.23 22.30
C THR A 180 -16.14 7.82 22.01
N GLY A 181 -15.70 7.19 20.90
CA GLY A 181 -16.21 5.89 20.43
C GLY A 181 -17.55 5.97 19.69
N GLU A 182 -18.13 7.17 19.54
CA GLU A 182 -19.37 7.39 18.81
C GLU A 182 -19.10 7.59 17.32
N VAL A 183 -19.94 6.98 16.49
CA VAL A 183 -19.89 7.11 15.02
C VAL A 183 -20.31 8.53 14.62
N SER A 184 -19.45 9.27 13.93
CA SER A 184 -19.86 10.52 13.28
C SER A 184 -20.51 10.16 11.94
N ALA A 185 -21.82 10.31 11.86
CA ALA A 185 -22.59 10.20 10.63
C ALA A 185 -22.28 11.36 9.65
#